data_6924e2d25da68877043a47440de8cffc
#
_entry.id   6924e2d25da68877043a47440de8cffc
#
_cell.length_a   1.000
_cell.length_b   1.000
_cell.length_c   1.000
_cell.angle_alpha   90.00
_cell.angle_beta   90.00
_cell.angle_gamma   90.00
#
_symmetry.space_group_name_H-M   'P 1'
#
loop_
_entity.id
_entity.type
_entity.pdbx_description
1 polymer ?
#
loop_
_entity_poly.entity_id
_entity_poly.type
_entity_poly.pdbx_seq_one_letter_code
_entity_poly.pdbx_strand_id
1 'polypeptide(L)'
;MLPIKEILDADVVIVGGGVGGLMAAVSAARNGAGTIVLEKANTKRSGSGAGGNDHFACYIPEVHGDLATARQATLESMVGPDQDRDVLDASLERSLEIIEMWHSWGIDMKLGRN
;
A
#
# COMPACT_ATOMS: atom_id res chain seq x y z
N MET A 1 -33.53 -12.81 10.58
CA MET A 1 -32.84 -12.44 9.33
C MET A 1 -33.04 -10.94 9.12
N LEU A 2 -31.98 -10.18 8.94
CA LEU A 2 -32.10 -8.74 8.64
C LEU A 2 -32.60 -8.58 7.19
N PRO A 3 -33.51 -7.64 6.93
CA PRO A 3 -33.99 -7.40 5.57
C PRO A 3 -32.87 -6.84 4.71
N ILE A 4 -32.75 -7.36 3.47
CA ILE A 4 -31.87 -6.76 2.46
C ILE A 4 -32.47 -5.41 2.08
N LYS A 5 -31.68 -4.34 2.22
CA LYS A 5 -32.12 -2.96 1.90
C LYS A 5 -31.70 -2.53 0.51
N GLU A 6 -30.59 -3.06 0.02
CA GLU A 6 -30.00 -2.67 -1.24
C GLU A 6 -29.19 -3.82 -1.85
N ILE A 7 -29.17 -3.92 -3.16
CA ILE A 7 -28.32 -4.83 -3.91
C ILE A 7 -27.50 -3.96 -4.87
N LEU A 8 -26.18 -4.10 -4.81
CA LEU A 8 -25.25 -3.40 -5.67
C LEU A 8 -24.44 -4.41 -6.48
N ASP A 9 -24.23 -4.13 -7.76
CA ASP A 9 -23.39 -4.94 -8.65
C ASP A 9 -22.02 -4.26 -8.84
N ALA A 10 -20.97 -5.03 -8.85
CA ALA A 10 -19.62 -4.58 -9.12
C ALA A 10 -18.76 -5.69 -9.71
N ASP A 11 -17.75 -5.31 -10.50
CA ASP A 11 -16.77 -6.26 -11.03
C ASP A 11 -15.81 -6.74 -9.92
N VAL A 12 -15.49 -5.85 -8.99
CA VAL A 12 -14.59 -6.12 -7.85
C VAL A 12 -15.20 -5.59 -6.55
N VAL A 13 -15.30 -6.47 -5.57
CA VAL A 13 -15.71 -6.12 -4.21
C VAL A 13 -14.51 -6.27 -3.27
N ILE A 14 -14.17 -5.21 -2.55
CA ILE A 14 -13.05 -5.17 -1.61
C ILE A 14 -13.59 -5.05 -0.19
N VAL A 15 -13.16 -5.92 0.68
CA VAL A 15 -13.54 -5.92 2.09
C VAL A 15 -12.42 -5.30 2.92
N GLY A 16 -12.69 -4.15 3.49
CA GLY A 16 -11.76 -3.34 4.27
C GLY A 16 -11.19 -2.14 3.52
N GLY A 17 -11.41 -0.95 4.07
CA GLY A 17 -10.98 0.35 3.51
C GLY A 17 -9.67 0.88 4.11
N GLY A 18 -8.78 0.01 4.59
CA GLY A 18 -7.41 0.38 4.96
C GLY A 18 -6.53 0.63 3.72
N VAL A 19 -5.25 0.95 3.93
CA VAL A 19 -4.31 1.29 2.84
C VAL A 19 -4.28 0.21 1.75
N GLY A 20 -4.17 -1.06 2.11
CA GLY A 20 -4.15 -2.16 1.14
C GLY A 20 -5.45 -2.26 0.34
N GLY A 21 -6.61 -2.18 1.00
CA GLY A 21 -7.91 -2.23 0.33
C GLY A 21 -8.14 -1.03 -0.59
N LEU A 22 -7.76 0.17 -0.16
CA LEU A 22 -7.86 1.37 -1.00
C LEU A 22 -6.93 1.31 -2.21
N MET A 23 -5.70 0.79 -2.04
CA MET A 23 -4.78 0.60 -3.17
C MET A 23 -5.29 -0.45 -4.15
N ALA A 24 -5.89 -1.54 -3.66
CA ALA A 24 -6.55 -2.53 -4.52
C ALA A 24 -7.72 -1.91 -5.30
N ALA A 25 -8.53 -1.05 -4.63
CA ALA A 25 -9.63 -0.34 -5.28
C ALA A 25 -9.12 0.61 -6.39
N VAL A 26 -8.08 1.37 -6.10
CA VAL A 26 -7.46 2.27 -7.10
C VAL A 26 -6.92 1.46 -8.28
N SER A 27 -6.25 0.34 -8.03
CA SER A 27 -5.72 -0.53 -9.08
C SER A 27 -6.84 -1.10 -9.95
N ALA A 28 -7.90 -1.64 -9.34
CA ALA A 28 -9.04 -2.18 -10.07
C ALA A 28 -9.74 -1.09 -10.92
N ALA A 29 -10.02 0.06 -10.33
CA ALA A 29 -10.68 1.17 -11.02
C ALA A 29 -9.83 1.72 -12.19
N ARG A 30 -8.52 1.81 -12.04
CA ARG A 30 -7.60 2.21 -13.13
C ARG A 30 -7.60 1.23 -14.31
N ASN A 31 -7.91 -0.03 -14.06
CA ASN A 31 -8.09 -1.04 -15.08
C ASN A 31 -9.53 -1.13 -15.61
N GLY A 32 -10.38 -0.15 -15.28
CA GLY A 32 -11.74 -0.03 -15.80
C GLY A 32 -12.80 -0.86 -15.08
N ALA A 33 -12.45 -1.50 -13.95
CA ALA A 33 -13.41 -2.29 -13.19
C ALA A 33 -14.31 -1.39 -12.32
N GLY A 34 -15.62 -1.68 -12.35
CA GLY A 34 -16.58 -1.14 -11.39
C GLY A 34 -16.28 -1.69 -10.01
N THR A 35 -15.90 -0.84 -9.06
CA THR A 35 -15.33 -1.28 -7.79
C THR A 35 -16.13 -0.78 -6.60
N ILE A 36 -16.41 -1.68 -5.64
CA ILE A 36 -17.05 -1.35 -4.36
C ILE A 36 -16.11 -1.70 -3.22
N VAL A 37 -15.95 -0.78 -2.28
CA VAL A 37 -15.21 -1.00 -1.03
C VAL A 37 -16.20 -1.10 0.13
N LEU A 38 -16.21 -2.22 0.81
CA LEU A 38 -17.00 -2.44 2.03
C LEU A 38 -16.14 -2.13 3.25
N GLU A 39 -16.47 -1.06 3.96
CA GLU A 39 -15.74 -0.61 5.13
C GLU A 39 -16.67 -0.52 6.34
N LYS A 40 -16.27 -1.12 7.46
CA LYS A 40 -17.08 -1.13 8.70
C LYS A 40 -17.14 0.22 9.42
N ALA A 41 -16.20 1.11 9.15
CA ALA A 41 -16.10 2.41 9.81
C ALA A 41 -16.07 3.57 8.81
N ASN A 42 -14.90 4.09 8.47
CA ASN A 42 -14.75 5.20 7.54
C ASN A 42 -13.40 5.10 6.82
N THR A 43 -13.43 5.06 5.50
CA THR A 43 -12.23 4.93 4.65
C THR A 43 -11.18 6.02 4.89
N LYS A 44 -11.57 7.21 5.36
CA LYS A 44 -10.62 8.28 5.72
C LYS A 44 -9.82 7.99 6.99
N ARG A 45 -10.23 7.00 7.79
CA ARG A 45 -9.64 6.69 9.09
C ARG A 45 -9.60 5.19 9.39
N SER A 46 -9.59 4.35 8.36
CA SER A 46 -9.59 2.90 8.53
C SER A 46 -8.21 2.30 8.41
N GLY A 47 -8.02 1.20 9.12
CA GLY A 47 -6.78 0.44 9.14
C GLY A 47 -5.67 1.08 9.98
N SER A 48 -4.58 0.36 10.14
CA SER A 48 -3.42 0.80 10.93
C SER A 48 -2.73 2.04 10.34
N GLY A 49 -2.81 2.24 9.04
CA GLY A 49 -2.25 3.41 8.36
C GLY A 49 -2.90 4.74 8.77
N ALA A 50 -4.14 4.71 9.27
CA ALA A 50 -4.87 5.93 9.65
C ALA A 50 -4.37 6.60 10.94
N GLY A 51 -3.78 5.83 11.84
CA GLY A 51 -3.17 6.33 13.08
C GLY A 51 -1.65 6.14 13.10
N GLY A 52 -1.10 5.83 11.95
CA GLY A 52 0.24 5.33 11.81
C GLY A 52 1.34 6.37 11.74
N ASN A 53 2.50 5.89 11.36
CA ASN A 53 3.69 6.69 11.16
C ASN A 53 3.58 7.55 9.89
N ASP A 54 4.25 8.67 9.91
CA ASP A 54 4.51 9.53 8.76
C ASP A 54 5.72 9.03 7.93
N HIS A 55 6.09 7.77 8.10
CA HIS A 55 7.24 7.15 7.43
C HIS A 55 6.78 6.06 6.45
N PHE A 56 7.40 6.05 5.30
CA PHE A 56 7.27 5.01 4.30
C PHE A 56 8.67 4.53 3.89
N ALA A 57 8.94 3.24 4.10
CA ALA A 57 10.21 2.65 3.67
C ALA A 57 10.24 2.57 2.14
N CYS A 58 11.20 3.24 1.53
CA CYS A 58 11.36 3.30 0.08
C CYS A 58 12.77 2.87 -0.31
N TYR A 59 12.85 1.94 -1.24
CA TYR A 59 14.11 1.54 -1.86
C TYR A 59 14.45 2.47 -3.03
N ILE A 60 15.61 3.12 -2.95
CA ILE A 60 16.16 4.00 -3.97
C ILE A 60 17.54 3.45 -4.33
N PRO A 61 17.75 2.87 -5.53
CA PRO A 61 19.01 2.22 -5.90
C PRO A 61 20.24 3.10 -5.73
N GLU A 62 20.14 4.38 -6.08
CA GLU A 62 21.24 5.35 -5.98
C GLU A 62 21.68 5.65 -4.53
N VAL A 63 20.81 5.37 -3.56
CA VAL A 63 21.06 5.59 -2.13
C VAL A 63 21.40 4.28 -1.40
N HIS A 64 20.67 3.21 -1.72
CA HIS A 64 20.69 1.97 -0.96
C HIS A 64 21.52 0.86 -1.62
N GLY A 65 22.13 1.12 -2.81
CA GLY A 65 22.87 0.13 -3.56
C GLY A 65 21.96 -0.87 -4.28
N ASP A 66 22.46 -2.09 -4.50
CA ASP A 66 21.66 -3.13 -5.15
C ASP A 66 20.55 -3.68 -4.23
N LEU A 67 19.57 -4.36 -4.85
CA LEU A 67 18.42 -4.92 -4.14
C LEU A 67 18.83 -5.93 -3.05
N ALA A 68 19.88 -6.71 -3.30
CA ALA A 68 20.33 -7.71 -2.32
C ALA A 68 20.87 -7.03 -1.05
N THR A 69 21.61 -5.96 -1.21
CA THR A 69 22.11 -5.12 -0.11
C THR A 69 20.95 -4.48 0.66
N ALA A 70 20.01 -3.87 -0.04
CA ALA A 70 18.83 -3.24 0.58
C ALA A 70 17.97 -4.27 1.32
N ARG A 71 17.75 -5.45 0.72
CA ARG A 71 17.05 -6.57 1.37
C ARG A 71 17.74 -6.98 2.67
N GLN A 72 19.04 -7.20 2.63
CA GLN A 72 19.79 -7.62 3.80
C GLN A 72 19.69 -6.60 4.93
N ALA A 73 19.87 -5.32 4.64
CA ALA A 73 19.71 -4.24 5.61
C ALA A 73 18.29 -4.19 6.21
N THR A 74 17.26 -4.41 5.39
CA THR A 74 15.87 -4.42 5.85
C THR A 74 15.60 -5.62 6.76
N LEU A 75 16.08 -6.81 6.41
CA LEU A 75 15.95 -8.01 7.24
C LEU A 75 16.62 -7.84 8.61
N GLU A 76 17.79 -7.22 8.65
CA GLU A 76 18.55 -7.00 9.89
C GLU A 76 17.95 -5.90 10.78
N SER A 77 17.39 -4.86 10.20
CA SER A 77 16.97 -3.67 10.94
C SER A 77 15.48 -3.57 11.24
N MET A 78 14.62 -4.14 10.40
CA MET A 78 13.18 -3.85 10.46
C MET A 78 12.29 -5.07 10.64
N VAL A 79 12.53 -6.16 9.94
CA VAL A 79 11.53 -7.24 9.84
C VAL A 79 12.02 -8.61 10.32
N GLY A 80 13.32 -8.80 10.48
CA GLY A 80 13.92 -10.06 10.94
C GLY A 80 14.11 -11.09 9.82
N PRO A 81 14.82 -12.19 10.12
CA PRO A 81 15.32 -13.13 9.11
C PRO A 81 14.25 -14.08 8.53
N ASP A 82 13.12 -14.24 9.21
CA ASP A 82 12.09 -15.24 8.87
C ASP A 82 11.02 -14.70 7.89
N GLN A 83 11.33 -13.64 7.17
CA GLN A 83 10.42 -13.05 6.19
C GLN A 83 10.50 -13.76 4.84
N ASP A 84 9.35 -13.81 4.15
CA ASP A 84 9.29 -14.22 2.75
C ASP A 84 10.08 -13.23 1.88
N ARG A 85 11.16 -13.71 1.29
CA ARG A 85 12.09 -12.88 0.53
C ARG A 85 11.50 -12.37 -0.77
N ASP A 86 10.66 -13.15 -1.41
CA ASP A 86 10.03 -12.76 -2.68
C ASP A 86 9.02 -11.62 -2.45
N VAL A 87 8.27 -11.68 -1.35
CA VAL A 87 7.36 -10.61 -0.93
C VAL A 87 8.15 -9.35 -0.54
N LEU A 88 9.26 -9.50 0.16
CA LEU A 88 10.10 -8.37 0.54
C LEU A 88 10.72 -7.70 -0.69
N ASP A 89 11.25 -8.48 -1.63
CA ASP A 89 11.81 -7.95 -2.87
C ASP A 89 10.77 -7.20 -3.69
N ALA A 90 9.60 -7.79 -3.90
CA ALA A 90 8.51 -7.13 -4.61
C ALA A 90 8.08 -5.82 -3.93
N SER A 91 8.10 -5.78 -2.60
CA SER A 91 7.79 -4.57 -1.83
C SER A 91 8.87 -3.49 -2.00
N LEU A 92 10.15 -3.86 -1.95
CA LEU A 92 11.26 -2.93 -2.14
C LEU A 92 11.28 -2.37 -3.56
N GLU A 93 11.24 -3.24 -4.58
CA GLU A 93 11.28 -2.84 -6.00
C GLU A 93 10.16 -1.87 -6.37
N ARG A 94 8.97 -2.07 -5.82
CA ARG A 94 7.80 -1.24 -6.15
C ARG A 94 7.62 -0.02 -5.24
N SER A 95 8.41 0.12 -4.20
CA SER A 95 8.25 1.20 -3.22
C SER A 95 8.41 2.60 -3.83
N LEU A 96 9.38 2.79 -4.71
CA LEU A 96 9.59 4.08 -5.39
C LEU A 96 8.44 4.43 -6.34
N GLU A 97 7.94 3.46 -7.11
CA GLU A 97 6.78 3.62 -7.98
C GLU A 97 5.54 4.11 -7.20
N ILE A 98 5.33 3.56 -6.01
CA ILE A 98 4.22 3.98 -5.13
C ILE A 98 4.40 5.42 -4.64
N ILE A 99 5.61 5.81 -4.26
CA ILE A 99 5.92 7.19 -3.84
C ILE A 99 5.69 8.17 -4.98
N GLU A 100 6.15 7.85 -6.18
CA GLU A 100 5.95 8.68 -7.38
C GLU A 100 4.46 8.82 -7.73
N MET A 101 3.72 7.73 -7.62
CA MET A 101 2.28 7.74 -7.83
C MET A 101 1.57 8.63 -6.79
N TRP A 102 1.90 8.55 -5.51
CA TRP A 102 1.33 9.41 -4.49
C TRP A 102 1.71 10.88 -4.71
N HIS A 103 2.94 11.14 -5.10
CA HIS A 103 3.37 12.49 -5.46
C HIS A 103 2.54 13.06 -6.62
N SER A 104 2.24 12.25 -7.63
CA SER A 104 1.36 12.65 -8.75
C SER A 104 -0.09 12.98 -8.31
N TRP A 105 -0.51 12.50 -7.14
CA TRP A 105 -1.80 12.83 -6.52
C TRP A 105 -1.74 14.05 -5.60
N GLY A 106 -0.59 14.73 -5.51
CA GLY A 106 -0.38 15.89 -4.66
C GLY A 106 -0.03 15.54 -3.21
N ILE A 107 0.31 14.29 -2.92
CA ILE A 107 0.82 13.88 -1.60
C ILE A 107 2.34 14.09 -1.62
N ASP A 108 2.79 15.14 -0.94
CA ASP A 108 4.22 15.47 -0.86
C ASP A 108 4.92 14.50 0.12
N MET A 109 5.45 13.43 -0.43
CA MET A 109 6.33 12.50 0.29
C MET A 109 7.75 13.06 0.23
N LYS A 110 8.18 13.73 1.29
CA LYS A 110 9.58 14.18 1.40
C LYS A 110 10.48 12.95 1.46
N LEU A 111 11.12 12.65 0.34
CA LEU A 111 12.27 11.73 0.34
C LEU A 111 13.30 12.41 1.25
N GLY A 112 13.61 11.82 2.41
CA GLY A 112 14.51 12.39 3.39
C GLY A 112 15.92 12.65 2.82
N ARG A 113 16.01 13.72 2.05
CA ARG A 113 17.28 14.31 1.64
C ARG A 113 17.58 15.40 2.64
N ASN A 114 18.35 15.05 3.69
CA ASN A 114 19.05 16.05 4.47
C ASN A 114 20.23 16.57 3.67
#